data_c7f8892051343c7bcf8ab1f56d869762
#
_entry.id   c7f8892051343c7bcf8ab1f56d869762
#
_cell.length_a   1.000
_cell.length_b   1.000
_cell.length_c   1.000
_cell.angle_alpha   90.00
_cell.angle_beta   90.00
_cell.angle_gamma   90.00
#
_symmetry.space_group_name_H-M   'P 1'
#
loop_
_entity.id
_entity.type
_entity.pdbx_description
1 polymer ?
#
loop_
_entity_poly.entity_id
_entity_poly.type
_entity_poly.pdbx_seq_one_letter_code
_entity_poly.pdbx_strand_id
1 'polypeptide(L)'
;MASGDNGGQHVMLQLMAPTREQAWATLTEYTKSEALRRHALAVEAAVRAYARRFGADXXLWGIAGLLHDFDYEIHPTLEQHPQAGAPILREQGYPEEVVLAILSHAVHTGVPRETPLQKTIFACDELAGFVHACGLVRPDGIDTLEPKSVRKKLKQPSFAAKVNRGEVYQGADELGVDLDEHITFVIAALRPIAAELGLRTSADAS
;
A
#
# COMPACT_ATOMS: atom_id res chain seq x y z
N MET A 1 -11.04 46.01 -27.97
CA MET A 1 -9.77 45.28 -27.70
C MET A 1 -9.88 44.64 -26.35
N ALA A 2 -10.17 43.36 -26.34
CA ALA A 2 -10.25 42.61 -25.08
C ALA A 2 -9.22 41.47 -25.18
N SER A 3 -8.14 41.65 -24.48
CA SER A 3 -7.14 40.59 -24.31
C SER A 3 -7.60 39.67 -23.17
N GLY A 4 -8.09 38.52 -23.53
CA GLY A 4 -8.57 37.55 -22.57
C GLY A 4 -7.43 36.95 -21.75
N ASP A 5 -7.63 36.97 -20.46
CA ASP A 5 -6.73 36.37 -19.48
C ASP A 5 -6.87 34.82 -19.52
N ASN A 6 -6.03 34.17 -20.29
CA ASN A 6 -5.97 32.72 -20.39
C ASN A 6 -4.94 32.09 -19.41
N GLY A 7 -4.30 32.93 -18.58
CA GLY A 7 -3.25 32.46 -17.67
C GLY A 7 -3.76 31.80 -16.40
N GLY A 8 -4.97 32.16 -15.96
CA GLY A 8 -5.49 31.69 -14.68
C GLY A 8 -5.95 30.25 -14.64
N GLN A 9 -6.47 29.73 -15.77
CA GLN A 9 -6.99 28.37 -15.82
C GLN A 9 -5.87 27.30 -15.92
N HIS A 10 -4.74 27.65 -16.53
CA HIS A 10 -3.61 26.71 -16.65
C HIS A 10 -2.88 26.50 -15.33
N VAL A 11 -2.85 27.54 -14.47
CA VAL A 11 -2.20 27.49 -13.16
C VAL A 11 -3.06 26.70 -12.16
N MET A 12 -4.38 26.75 -12.27
CA MET A 12 -5.28 26.01 -11.36
C MET A 12 -5.29 24.49 -11.64
N LEU A 13 -5.04 24.07 -12.86
CA LEU A 13 -4.96 22.63 -13.20
C LEU A 13 -3.69 21.96 -12.62
N GLN A 14 -2.68 22.76 -12.29
CA GLN A 14 -1.41 22.26 -11.74
C GLN A 14 -1.40 22.08 -10.23
N LEU A 15 -2.49 22.45 -9.55
CA LEU A 15 -2.56 22.46 -8.08
C LEU A 15 -3.42 21.34 -7.47
N MET A 16 -4.01 20.49 -8.30
CA MET A 16 -4.80 19.36 -7.78
C MET A 16 -3.95 18.10 -7.76
N ALA A 17 -3.83 17.50 -6.58
CA ALA A 17 -3.13 16.22 -6.43
C ALA A 17 -3.77 15.16 -7.36
N PRO A 18 -2.99 14.27 -7.92
CA PRO A 18 -3.52 13.22 -8.80
C PRO A 18 -4.63 12.39 -8.14
N THR A 19 -5.62 12.01 -8.95
CA THR A 19 -6.74 11.20 -8.49
C THR A 19 -6.33 9.73 -8.33
N ARG A 20 -7.19 8.94 -7.68
CA ARG A 20 -6.96 7.51 -7.57
C ARG A 20 -6.92 6.82 -8.94
N GLU A 21 -7.73 7.30 -9.89
CA GLU A 21 -7.74 6.77 -11.27
C GLU A 21 -6.40 7.05 -11.98
N GLN A 22 -5.84 8.23 -11.77
CA GLN A 22 -4.50 8.56 -12.29
C GLN A 22 -3.43 7.70 -11.63
N ALA A 23 -3.52 7.48 -10.31
CA ALA A 23 -2.60 6.60 -9.60
C ALA A 23 -2.70 5.15 -10.11
N TRP A 24 -3.91 4.68 -10.37
CA TRP A 24 -4.11 3.35 -10.97
C TRP A 24 -3.48 3.27 -12.37
N ALA A 25 -3.62 4.31 -13.17
CA ALA A 25 -2.99 4.38 -14.50
C ALA A 25 -1.46 4.34 -14.36
N THR A 26 -0.89 5.10 -13.41
CA THR A 26 0.55 5.06 -13.12
C THR A 26 0.98 3.64 -12.72
N LEU A 27 0.29 3.04 -11.75
CA LEU A 27 0.61 1.67 -11.32
C LEU A 27 0.62 0.69 -12.50
N THR A 28 -0.45 0.71 -13.31
CA THR A 28 -0.60 -0.27 -14.40
C THR A 28 0.31 0.01 -15.59
N GLU A 29 0.80 1.23 -15.73
CA GLU A 29 1.84 1.57 -16.71
C GLU A 29 3.16 0.85 -16.38
N TYR A 30 3.58 0.86 -15.12
CA TYR A 30 4.88 0.35 -14.71
C TYR A 30 4.84 -1.08 -14.16
N THR A 31 3.70 -1.53 -13.64
CA THR A 31 3.53 -2.85 -13.03
C THR A 31 2.56 -3.70 -13.87
N LYS A 32 3.04 -4.77 -14.50
CA LYS A 32 2.22 -5.67 -15.33
C LYS A 32 1.81 -6.92 -14.57
N SER A 33 2.61 -7.33 -13.58
CA SER A 33 2.34 -8.51 -12.75
C SER A 33 1.04 -8.35 -11.98
N GLU A 34 0.12 -9.30 -12.17
CA GLU A 34 -1.13 -9.32 -11.42
C GLU A 34 -0.88 -9.50 -9.91
N ALA A 35 0.13 -10.28 -9.55
CA ALA A 35 0.48 -10.49 -8.13
C ALA A 35 0.93 -9.19 -7.47
N LEU A 36 1.75 -8.39 -8.16
CA LEU A 36 2.19 -7.09 -7.64
C LEU A 36 1.04 -6.09 -7.58
N ARG A 37 0.14 -6.11 -8.57
CA ARG A 37 -1.06 -5.26 -8.54
C ARG A 37 -1.97 -5.62 -7.37
N ARG A 38 -2.15 -6.92 -7.09
CA ARG A 38 -2.94 -7.37 -5.92
C ARG A 38 -2.27 -6.95 -4.61
N HIS A 39 -0.95 -7.02 -4.54
CA HIS A 39 -0.21 -6.50 -3.36
C HIS A 39 -0.48 -5.01 -3.18
N ALA A 40 -0.36 -4.22 -4.25
CA ALA A 40 -0.63 -2.77 -4.21
C ALA A 40 -2.05 -2.47 -3.70
N LEU A 41 -3.05 -3.24 -4.20
CA LEU A 41 -4.45 -3.08 -3.76
C LEU A 41 -4.61 -3.46 -2.28
N ALA A 42 -3.93 -4.50 -1.82
CA ALA A 42 -4.00 -4.92 -0.42
C ALA A 42 -3.42 -3.84 0.50
N VAL A 43 -2.27 -3.28 0.12
CA VAL A 43 -1.65 -2.19 0.90
C VAL A 43 -2.53 -0.93 0.84
N GLU A 44 -3.06 -0.55 -0.34
CA GLU A 44 -4.01 0.56 -0.46
C GLU A 44 -5.16 0.40 0.53
N ALA A 45 -5.80 -0.79 0.57
CA ALA A 45 -6.96 -1.02 1.42
C ALA A 45 -6.61 -0.87 2.91
N ALA A 46 -5.47 -1.43 3.33
CA ALA A 46 -5.02 -1.34 4.72
C ALA A 46 -4.69 0.10 5.11
N VAL A 47 -3.96 0.82 4.24
CA VAL A 47 -3.56 2.22 4.50
C VAL A 47 -4.80 3.13 4.54
N ARG A 48 -5.78 2.92 3.65
CA ARG A 48 -7.04 3.69 3.65
C ARG A 48 -7.84 3.43 4.94
N ALA A 49 -7.82 2.19 5.44
CA ALA A 49 -8.50 1.88 6.70
C ALA A 49 -7.85 2.63 7.87
N TYR A 50 -6.52 2.68 7.90
CA TYR A 50 -5.82 3.47 8.91
C TYR A 50 -6.05 4.98 8.76
N ALA A 51 -6.12 5.49 7.52
CA ALA A 51 -6.46 6.90 7.29
C ALA A 51 -7.80 7.25 7.96
N ARG A 52 -8.81 6.39 7.78
CA ARG A 52 -10.11 6.58 8.44
C ARG A 52 -9.98 6.55 9.97
N ARG A 53 -9.20 5.61 10.50
CA ARG A 53 -8.99 5.48 11.96
C ARG A 53 -8.32 6.72 12.54
N PHE A 54 -7.39 7.33 11.80
CA PHE A 54 -6.65 8.51 12.26
C PHE A 54 -7.31 9.84 11.87
N GLY A 55 -8.44 9.82 11.15
CA GLY A 55 -9.09 11.04 10.66
C GLY A 55 -8.28 11.77 9.61
N ALA A 56 -7.48 11.04 8.83
CA ALA A 56 -6.61 11.57 7.78
C ALA A 56 -7.25 11.44 6.40
N ASP A 57 -6.65 12.08 5.41
CA ASP A 57 -7.16 12.07 4.03
C ASP A 57 -7.10 10.66 3.42
N UNK A 58 -8.10 10.07 3.22
CA UNK A 58 -8.29 8.84 2.73
C UNK A 58 -7.83 8.66 1.42
N UNK A 59 -7.98 9.63 0.41
CA UNK A 59 -7.63 9.55 -0.88
C UNK A 59 -6.21 9.55 -0.98
N LEU A 60 -5.56 10.55 -0.33
CA LEU A 60 -4.09 10.74 -0.40
C LEU A 60 -3.33 9.53 0.15
N TRP A 61 -3.74 9.05 1.33
CA TRP A 61 -3.08 7.91 1.97
C TRP A 61 -3.23 6.64 1.12
N GLY A 62 -4.41 6.44 0.54
CA GLY A 62 -4.63 5.28 -0.35
C GLY A 62 -3.75 5.32 -1.58
N ILE A 63 -3.59 6.51 -2.18
CA ILE A 63 -2.70 6.69 -3.34
C ILE A 63 -1.26 6.32 -2.97
N ALA A 64 -0.80 6.76 -1.79
CA ALA A 64 0.55 6.44 -1.33
C ALA A 64 0.71 4.91 -1.15
N GLY A 65 -0.27 4.26 -0.54
CA GLY A 65 -0.27 2.80 -0.39
C GLY A 65 -0.32 2.06 -1.73
N LEU A 66 -1.14 2.55 -2.66
CA LEU A 66 -1.27 1.95 -4.00
C LEU A 66 0.04 2.02 -4.78
N LEU A 67 0.79 3.10 -4.62
CA LEU A 67 1.99 3.38 -5.42
C LEU A 67 3.30 3.02 -4.72
N HIS A 68 3.28 2.48 -3.50
CA HIS A 68 4.52 2.29 -2.74
C HIS A 68 5.56 1.45 -3.49
N ASP A 69 5.10 0.46 -4.27
CA ASP A 69 5.94 -0.48 -5.02
C ASP A 69 5.76 -0.34 -6.56
N PHE A 70 5.19 0.77 -7.07
CA PHE A 70 4.82 0.84 -8.49
C PHE A 70 6.01 0.64 -9.44
N ASP A 71 7.21 0.99 -9.01
CA ASP A 71 8.42 0.89 -9.81
C ASP A 71 9.21 -0.42 -9.59
N TYR A 72 8.78 -1.27 -8.64
CA TYR A 72 9.55 -2.46 -8.26
C TYR A 72 9.76 -3.42 -9.43
N GLU A 73 8.77 -3.60 -10.29
CA GLU A 73 8.89 -4.54 -11.42
C GLU A 73 9.95 -4.09 -12.44
N ILE A 74 10.09 -2.78 -12.66
CA ILE A 74 11.07 -2.22 -13.60
C ILE A 74 12.40 -1.88 -12.92
N HIS A 75 12.42 -1.74 -11.59
CA HIS A 75 13.60 -1.37 -10.81
C HIS A 75 13.74 -2.31 -9.59
N PRO A 76 14.04 -3.61 -9.81
CA PRO A 76 13.96 -4.60 -8.71
C PRO A 76 15.17 -4.64 -7.78
N THR A 77 16.11 -3.74 -7.88
CA THR A 77 17.32 -3.76 -7.02
C THR A 77 17.24 -2.69 -5.93
N LEU A 78 17.96 -2.91 -4.83
CA LEU A 78 18.01 -1.95 -3.72
C LEU A 78 18.55 -0.58 -4.13
N GLU A 79 19.42 -0.53 -5.15
CA GLU A 79 19.97 0.74 -5.64
C GLU A 79 18.93 1.55 -6.42
N GLN A 80 17.91 0.90 -6.92
CA GLN A 80 16.91 1.51 -7.80
C GLN A 80 15.56 1.73 -7.10
N HIS A 81 15.03 0.69 -6.46
CA HIS A 81 13.70 0.76 -5.84
C HIS A 81 13.81 1.19 -4.37
N PRO A 82 13.01 2.13 -3.93
CA PRO A 82 12.03 2.97 -4.65
C PRO A 82 12.59 4.32 -5.13
N GLN A 83 13.90 4.52 -5.05
CA GLN A 83 14.55 5.79 -5.34
C GLN A 83 14.34 6.23 -6.80
N ALA A 84 14.38 5.28 -7.74
CA ALA A 84 14.21 5.58 -9.16
C ALA A 84 12.76 5.96 -9.51
N GLY A 85 11.80 5.49 -8.72
CA GLY A 85 10.38 5.86 -8.89
C GLY A 85 10.06 7.29 -8.44
N ALA A 86 10.79 7.80 -7.46
CA ALA A 86 10.46 9.11 -6.87
C ALA A 86 10.45 10.26 -7.88
N PRO A 87 11.43 10.41 -8.80
CA PRO A 87 11.35 11.45 -9.82
C PRO A 87 10.13 11.33 -10.74
N ILE A 88 9.72 10.09 -11.07
CA ILE A 88 8.53 9.85 -11.90
C ILE A 88 7.28 10.42 -11.20
N LEU A 89 7.13 10.13 -9.91
CA LEU A 89 5.97 10.61 -9.15
C LEU A 89 5.97 12.15 -9.06
N ARG A 90 7.15 12.75 -8.83
CA ARG A 90 7.26 14.21 -8.78
C ARG A 90 6.89 14.86 -10.12
N GLU A 91 7.35 14.28 -11.23
CA GLU A 91 7.03 14.76 -12.58
C GLU A 91 5.53 14.65 -12.88
N GLN A 92 4.86 13.62 -12.32
CA GLN A 92 3.42 13.44 -12.47
C GLN A 92 2.60 14.28 -11.49
N GLY A 93 3.26 15.08 -10.62
CA GLY A 93 2.57 16.02 -9.73
C GLY A 93 2.08 15.44 -8.41
N TYR A 94 2.60 14.28 -8.00
CA TYR A 94 2.23 13.72 -6.69
C TYR A 94 2.85 14.59 -5.57
N PRO A 95 2.08 14.84 -4.48
CA PRO A 95 2.59 15.66 -3.37
C PRO A 95 3.85 15.06 -2.75
N GLU A 96 4.76 15.91 -2.29
CA GLU A 96 6.04 15.45 -1.72
C GLU A 96 5.81 14.55 -0.49
N GLU A 97 4.74 14.77 0.28
CA GLU A 97 4.44 13.88 1.41
C GLU A 97 4.15 12.45 0.97
N VAL A 98 3.54 12.25 -0.22
CA VAL A 98 3.32 10.92 -0.81
C VAL A 98 4.65 10.32 -1.23
N VAL A 99 5.49 11.11 -1.92
CA VAL A 99 6.80 10.65 -2.39
C VAL A 99 7.70 10.25 -1.21
N LEU A 100 7.74 11.08 -0.16
CA LEU A 100 8.54 10.78 1.03
C LEU A 100 8.00 9.56 1.78
N ALA A 101 6.68 9.38 1.81
CA ALA A 101 6.09 8.20 2.45
C ALA A 101 6.48 6.93 1.68
N ILE A 102 6.45 6.99 0.35
CA ILE A 102 6.88 5.87 -0.49
C ILE A 102 8.37 5.59 -0.28
N LEU A 103 9.24 6.62 -0.31
CA LEU A 103 10.67 6.41 -0.07
C LEU A 103 10.94 5.79 1.31
N SER A 104 10.21 6.20 2.34
CA SER A 104 10.46 5.78 3.72
C SER A 104 10.06 4.34 4.02
N HIS A 105 9.24 3.68 3.13
CA HIS A 105 8.87 2.29 3.38
C HIS A 105 10.06 1.35 3.24
N ALA A 106 11.05 1.71 2.43
CA ALA A 106 12.23 0.91 2.21
C ALA A 106 13.37 1.39 3.13
N VAL A 107 13.78 0.55 4.06
CA VAL A 107 14.74 0.90 5.12
C VAL A 107 16.05 1.42 4.55
N HIS A 108 16.51 0.83 3.45
CA HIS A 108 17.82 1.16 2.85
C HIS A 108 17.90 2.58 2.26
N THR A 109 16.76 3.25 2.03
CA THR A 109 16.77 4.64 1.53
C THR A 109 17.28 5.64 2.57
N GLY A 110 17.21 5.28 3.84
CA GLY A 110 17.57 6.18 4.93
C GLY A 110 16.57 7.31 5.18
N VAL A 111 15.46 7.36 4.45
CA VAL A 111 14.41 8.35 4.68
C VAL A 111 13.68 7.98 6.00
N PRO A 112 13.68 8.87 7.00
CA PRO A 112 13.08 8.51 8.29
C PRO A 112 11.55 8.42 8.23
N ARG A 113 10.99 7.56 9.07
CA ARG A 113 9.54 7.42 9.21
C ARG A 113 9.07 8.23 10.42
N GLU A 114 8.71 9.47 10.18
CA GLU A 114 8.30 10.41 11.22
C GLU A 114 6.79 10.66 11.24
N THR A 115 6.18 10.75 10.06
CA THR A 115 4.76 11.07 9.95
C THR A 115 3.88 9.83 10.12
N PRO A 116 2.60 10.00 10.51
CA PRO A 116 1.67 8.88 10.57
C PRO A 116 1.52 8.13 9.24
N LEU A 117 1.54 8.83 8.11
CA LEU A 117 1.44 8.19 6.78
C LEU A 117 2.64 7.26 6.54
N GLN A 118 3.86 7.76 6.79
CA GLN A 118 5.10 6.99 6.62
C GLN A 118 5.07 5.71 7.46
N LYS A 119 4.71 5.83 8.74
CA LYS A 119 4.63 4.69 9.65
C LYS A 119 3.55 3.70 9.22
N THR A 120 2.42 4.21 8.72
CA THR A 120 1.31 3.35 8.30
C THR A 120 1.67 2.53 7.05
N ILE A 121 2.30 3.14 6.05
CA ILE A 121 2.71 2.39 4.85
C ILE A 121 3.67 1.27 5.27
N PHE A 122 4.71 1.58 6.03
CA PHE A 122 5.69 0.60 6.48
C PHE A 122 5.02 -0.53 7.29
N ALA A 123 4.10 -0.18 8.19
CA ALA A 123 3.41 -1.18 9.01
C ALA A 123 2.48 -2.08 8.19
N CYS A 124 1.88 -1.53 7.11
CA CYS A 124 0.89 -2.29 6.32
C CYS A 124 1.52 -3.14 5.22
N ASP A 125 2.66 -2.75 4.68
CA ASP A 125 3.27 -3.35 3.49
C ASP A 125 3.46 -4.86 3.65
N GLU A 126 4.40 -5.27 4.46
CA GLU A 126 4.73 -6.69 4.66
C GLU A 126 3.54 -7.46 5.25
N LEU A 127 2.80 -6.85 6.18
CA LEU A 127 1.67 -7.52 6.81
C LEU A 127 0.51 -7.74 5.84
N ALA A 128 0.18 -6.77 4.98
CA ALA A 128 -0.91 -6.95 4.00
C ALA A 128 -0.56 -8.09 3.03
N GLY A 129 0.68 -8.14 2.56
CA GLY A 129 1.15 -9.25 1.72
C GLY A 129 1.06 -10.59 2.44
N PHE A 130 1.43 -10.61 3.73
CA PHE A 130 1.38 -11.84 4.53
C PHE A 130 -0.07 -12.31 4.77
N VAL A 131 -0.97 -11.38 5.11
CA VAL A 131 -2.41 -11.69 5.31
C VAL A 131 -3.01 -12.21 4.00
N HIS A 132 -2.67 -11.57 2.88
CA HIS A 132 -3.11 -12.04 1.54
C HIS A 132 -2.65 -13.49 1.31
N ALA A 133 -1.37 -13.79 1.56
CA ALA A 133 -0.83 -15.15 1.40
C ALA A 133 -1.56 -16.14 2.32
N CYS A 134 -1.91 -15.75 3.54
CA CYS A 134 -2.67 -16.60 4.46
C CYS A 134 -4.06 -16.92 3.89
N GLY A 135 -4.72 -15.94 3.29
CA GLY A 135 -6.03 -16.13 2.65
C GLY A 135 -5.97 -17.08 1.45
N LEU A 136 -4.93 -16.93 0.63
CA LEU A 136 -4.79 -17.74 -0.61
C LEU A 136 -4.71 -19.26 -0.36
N VAL A 137 -4.20 -19.69 0.80
CA VAL A 137 -4.04 -21.13 1.10
C VAL A 137 -5.23 -21.72 1.86
N ARG A 138 -6.29 -20.93 2.08
CA ARG A 138 -7.48 -21.39 2.79
C ARG A 138 -8.62 -21.70 1.82
N PRO A 139 -9.43 -22.73 2.08
CA PRO A 139 -10.57 -23.03 1.20
C PRO A 139 -11.64 -21.94 1.21
N ASP A 140 -11.79 -21.23 2.33
CA ASP A 140 -12.75 -20.13 2.53
C ASP A 140 -12.09 -18.75 2.43
N GLY A 141 -10.89 -18.68 1.88
CA GLY A 141 -10.18 -17.42 1.65
C GLY A 141 -9.94 -16.63 2.93
N ILE A 142 -10.38 -15.38 2.93
CA ILE A 142 -10.16 -14.46 4.06
C ILE A 142 -11.34 -14.43 5.05
N ASP A 143 -12.47 -15.04 4.69
CA ASP A 143 -13.72 -14.90 5.45
C ASP A 143 -13.59 -15.34 6.91
N THR A 144 -12.95 -16.50 7.13
CA THR A 144 -12.77 -17.06 8.48
C THR A 144 -11.34 -16.90 9.00
N LEU A 145 -10.53 -16.08 8.32
CA LEU A 145 -9.15 -15.86 8.77
C LEU A 145 -9.14 -15.05 10.07
N GLU A 146 -8.38 -15.53 11.04
CA GLU A 146 -8.25 -14.91 12.36
C GLU A 146 -6.78 -14.62 12.68
N PRO A 147 -6.49 -13.65 13.58
CA PRO A 147 -5.12 -13.31 13.97
C PRO A 147 -4.31 -14.51 14.45
N LYS A 148 -4.92 -15.41 15.19
CA LYS A 148 -4.25 -16.62 15.68
C LYS A 148 -3.66 -17.46 14.52
N SER A 149 -4.39 -17.57 13.41
CA SER A 149 -3.92 -18.31 12.24
C SER A 149 -2.74 -17.60 11.58
N VAL A 150 -2.82 -16.28 11.44
CA VAL A 150 -1.73 -15.45 10.89
C VAL A 150 -0.49 -15.58 11.78
N ARG A 151 -0.64 -15.46 13.13
CA ARG A 151 0.45 -15.60 14.08
C ARG A 151 1.13 -16.96 13.98
N LYS A 152 0.33 -18.03 13.81
CA LYS A 152 0.87 -19.38 13.63
C LYS A 152 1.73 -19.47 12.35
N LYS A 153 1.24 -18.86 11.25
CA LYS A 153 1.96 -18.84 9.98
C LYS A 153 3.23 -17.98 10.04
N LEU A 154 3.23 -16.87 10.81
CA LEU A 154 4.42 -16.03 11.00
C LEU A 154 5.60 -16.84 11.58
N LYS A 155 5.31 -17.89 12.37
CA LYS A 155 6.33 -18.76 12.97
C LYS A 155 6.84 -19.84 12.00
N GLN A 156 6.35 -19.89 10.76
CA GLN A 156 6.74 -20.87 9.75
C GLN A 156 7.60 -20.18 8.68
N PRO A 157 8.94 -20.26 8.77
CA PRO A 157 9.83 -19.47 7.87
C PRO A 157 9.64 -19.83 6.37
N SER A 158 9.25 -21.05 6.06
CA SER A 158 9.04 -21.50 4.67
C SER A 158 7.76 -20.96 4.05
N PHE A 159 6.77 -20.56 4.87
CA PHE A 159 5.51 -20.01 4.37
C PHE A 159 5.70 -18.54 4.01
N ALA A 160 5.34 -18.15 2.78
CA ALA A 160 5.51 -16.77 2.29
C ALA A 160 6.93 -16.26 2.64
N ALA A 161 7.95 -17.03 2.25
CA ALA A 161 9.34 -16.86 2.71
C ALA A 161 9.95 -15.50 2.35
N LYS A 162 9.39 -14.81 1.34
CA LYS A 162 9.87 -13.49 0.92
C LYS A 162 9.45 -12.36 1.88
N VAL A 163 8.39 -12.58 2.67
CA VAL A 163 7.90 -11.56 3.62
C VAL A 163 8.92 -11.39 4.75
N ASN A 164 9.32 -10.16 5.00
CA ASN A 164 10.26 -9.81 6.06
C ASN A 164 9.53 -9.76 7.42
N ARG A 165 9.62 -10.84 8.20
CA ARG A 165 8.97 -10.91 9.53
C ARG A 165 9.45 -9.80 10.47
N GLY A 166 10.73 -9.44 10.38
CA GLY A 166 11.27 -8.35 11.19
C GLY A 166 10.53 -7.04 10.96
N GLU A 167 10.23 -6.76 9.69
CA GLU A 167 9.49 -5.54 9.32
C GLU A 167 8.02 -5.61 9.72
N VAL A 168 7.40 -6.81 9.74
CA VAL A 168 6.05 -6.97 10.29
C VAL A 168 6.00 -6.52 11.76
N TYR A 169 6.95 -7.01 12.58
CA TYR A 169 7.00 -6.65 14.00
C TYR A 169 7.38 -5.18 14.20
N GLN A 170 8.41 -4.73 13.49
CA GLN A 170 8.88 -3.35 13.58
C GLN A 170 7.77 -2.36 13.17
N GLY A 171 7.01 -2.69 12.10
CA GLY A 171 5.92 -1.84 11.65
C GLY A 171 4.85 -1.63 12.71
N ALA A 172 4.44 -2.72 13.38
CA ALA A 172 3.46 -2.61 14.47
C ALA A 172 4.00 -1.73 15.61
N ASP A 173 5.27 -1.94 15.97
CA ASP A 173 5.93 -1.17 17.06
C ASP A 173 6.00 0.34 16.69
N GLU A 174 6.45 0.67 15.47
CA GLU A 174 6.59 2.06 15.04
C GLU A 174 5.23 2.77 14.91
N LEU A 175 4.19 2.01 14.49
CA LEU A 175 2.83 2.54 14.42
C LEU A 175 2.18 2.67 15.80
N GLY A 176 2.74 1.99 16.82
CA GLY A 176 2.25 2.04 18.20
C GLY A 176 0.99 1.21 18.40
N VAL A 177 0.86 0.08 17.71
CA VAL A 177 -0.31 -0.80 17.80
C VAL A 177 0.09 -2.20 18.24
N ASP A 178 -0.80 -2.86 18.97
CA ASP A 178 -0.62 -4.28 19.31
C ASP A 178 -0.67 -5.13 18.03
N LEU A 179 0.19 -6.12 17.91
CA LEU A 179 0.31 -6.91 16.69
C LEU A 179 -0.99 -7.68 16.36
N ASP A 180 -1.67 -8.25 17.35
CA ASP A 180 -2.93 -8.98 17.08
C ASP A 180 -4.04 -8.01 16.67
N GLU A 181 -4.07 -6.82 17.27
CA GLU A 181 -4.98 -5.76 16.86
C GLU A 181 -4.67 -5.33 15.42
N HIS A 182 -3.40 -5.14 15.08
CA HIS A 182 -2.96 -4.76 13.73
C HIS A 182 -3.36 -5.82 12.71
N ILE A 183 -3.09 -7.10 12.99
CA ILE A 183 -3.48 -8.22 12.12
C ILE A 183 -5.00 -8.23 11.91
N THR A 184 -5.78 -8.10 13.00
CA THR A 184 -7.24 -8.05 12.93
C THR A 184 -7.71 -6.92 12.01
N PHE A 185 -7.09 -5.76 12.16
CA PHE A 185 -7.44 -4.56 11.43
C PHE A 185 -7.14 -4.71 9.92
N VAL A 186 -5.97 -5.27 9.59
CA VAL A 186 -5.60 -5.51 8.19
C VAL A 186 -6.53 -6.57 7.56
N ILE A 187 -6.82 -7.68 8.27
CA ILE A 187 -7.78 -8.68 7.79
C ILE A 187 -9.12 -8.00 7.45
N ALA A 188 -9.64 -7.18 8.35
CA ALA A 188 -10.91 -6.48 8.14
C ALA A 188 -10.85 -5.53 6.95
N ALA A 189 -9.71 -4.88 6.72
CA ALA A 189 -9.52 -3.97 5.59
C ALA A 189 -9.52 -4.71 4.24
N LEU A 190 -8.99 -5.93 4.20
CA LEU A 190 -8.88 -6.70 2.96
C LEU A 190 -10.16 -7.44 2.58
N ARG A 191 -11.04 -7.76 3.54
CA ARG A 191 -12.29 -8.51 3.27
C ARG A 191 -13.17 -7.88 2.18
N PRO A 192 -13.44 -6.56 2.20
CA PRO A 192 -14.32 -5.97 1.19
C PRO A 192 -13.80 -6.05 -0.25
N ILE A 193 -12.49 -6.24 -0.42
CA ILE A 193 -11.87 -6.34 -1.75
C ILE A 193 -11.34 -7.76 -2.03
N ALA A 194 -11.85 -8.76 -1.31
CA ALA A 194 -11.37 -10.15 -1.42
C ALA A 194 -11.41 -10.67 -2.86
N ALA A 195 -12.46 -10.36 -3.62
CA ALA A 195 -12.58 -10.77 -5.02
C ALA A 195 -11.46 -10.18 -5.89
N GLU A 196 -11.17 -8.89 -5.71
CA GLU A 196 -10.10 -8.20 -6.44
C GLU A 196 -8.72 -8.78 -6.11
N LEU A 197 -8.57 -9.27 -4.88
CA LEU A 197 -7.33 -9.91 -4.43
C LEU A 197 -7.22 -11.38 -4.86
N GLY A 198 -8.25 -11.92 -5.53
CA GLY A 198 -8.26 -13.33 -5.92
C GLY A 198 -8.48 -14.27 -4.74
N LEU A 199 -9.03 -13.77 -3.65
CA LEU A 199 -9.37 -14.58 -2.48
C LEU A 199 -10.79 -15.13 -2.63
N ARG A 200 -10.99 -16.37 -2.22
CA ARG A 200 -12.34 -16.97 -2.20
C ARG A 200 -13.14 -16.35 -1.06
N THR A 201 -14.43 -16.16 -1.32
CA THR A 201 -15.38 -15.72 -0.30
C THR A 201 -16.53 -16.73 -0.23
N SER A 202 -17.29 -16.68 0.84
CA SER A 202 -18.47 -17.56 0.98
C SER A 202 -19.50 -17.33 -0.13
N ALA A 203 -19.52 -16.15 -0.74
CA ALA A 203 -20.40 -15.83 -1.87
C ALA A 203 -19.98 -16.57 -3.16
N ASP A 204 -18.72 -16.97 -3.27
CA ASP A 204 -18.20 -17.66 -4.47
C ASP A 204 -18.45 -19.19 -4.43
N ALA A 205 -18.98 -19.70 -3.31
CA ALA A 205 -19.19 -21.13 -3.09
C ALA A 205 -20.61 -21.62 -3.45
N SER A 206 -21.50 -20.72 -3.94
CA SER A 206 -22.91 -21.01 -4.25
C SER A 206 -23.17 -21.14 -5.75
#